data_6c4f3f03164ef5637dfe669b05bd6749
#
_entry.id   6c4f3f03164ef5637dfe669b05bd6749
#
_cell.length_a   1.000
_cell.length_b   1.000
_cell.length_c   1.000
_cell.angle_alpha   90.00
_cell.angle_beta   90.00
_cell.angle_gamma   90.00
#
_symmetry.space_group_name_H-M   'P 1'
#
loop_
_entity.id
_entity.type
_entity.pdbx_description
1 polymer ?
#
loop_
_entity_poly.entity_id
_entity_poly.type
_entity_poly.pdbx_seq_one_letter_code
_entity_poly.pdbx_strand_id
1 'polypeptide(L)'
;MNIDNAKSQMRKGMLEYCIMLLLRRQSSYAADIIQKLKEAKLIVVEGTLYPLLTRLKNDKLLSYEWRESTQGPPRKYYVLTETGELFLAELDKAWSELTHTVNVLTQQQKSDIITIPPPYKQLKLPEQDEKEHHNKYVWPTLRHRRGCV
;
A
#
# COMPACT_ATOMS: atom_id res chain seq x y z
N MET A 1 0.45 17.69 -1.34
CA MET A 1 0.61 16.24 -1.65
C MET A 1 -0.67 15.54 -1.22
N ASN A 2 -1.29 14.74 -2.09
CA ASN A 2 -2.53 14.04 -1.76
C ASN A 2 -2.20 12.78 -0.97
N ILE A 3 -2.81 12.60 0.21
CA ILE A 3 -2.60 11.43 1.09
C ILE A 3 -2.96 10.11 0.40
N ASP A 4 -3.97 10.10 -0.46
CA ASP A 4 -4.39 8.88 -1.18
C ASP A 4 -3.34 8.44 -2.19
N ASN A 5 -2.64 9.39 -2.81
CA ASN A 5 -1.52 9.09 -3.68
C ASN A 5 -0.35 8.48 -2.89
N ALA A 6 0.00 9.05 -1.73
CA ALA A 6 1.05 8.51 -0.85
C ALA A 6 0.73 7.08 -0.41
N LYS A 7 -0.50 6.82 0.05
CA LYS A 7 -0.97 5.47 0.40
C LYS A 7 -0.91 4.50 -0.79
N SER A 8 -1.26 4.99 -1.99
CA SER A 8 -1.22 4.18 -3.21
C SER A 8 0.21 3.77 -3.57
N GLN A 9 1.19 4.69 -3.44
CA GLN A 9 2.59 4.38 -3.68
C GLN A 9 3.14 3.34 -2.68
N MET A 10 2.83 3.48 -1.40
CA MET A 10 3.21 2.49 -0.38
C MET A 10 2.65 1.10 -0.72
N ARG A 11 1.37 1.01 -1.09
CA ARG A 11 0.72 -0.26 -1.48
C ARG A 11 1.37 -0.89 -2.70
N LYS A 12 1.73 -0.10 -3.72
CA LYS A 12 2.40 -0.61 -4.94
C LYS A 12 3.73 -1.27 -4.61
N GLY A 13 4.54 -0.68 -3.73
CA GLY A 13 5.81 -1.25 -3.31
C GLY A 13 5.68 -2.60 -2.60
N MET A 14 4.55 -2.83 -1.93
CA MET A 14 4.32 -4.07 -1.17
C MET A 14 3.60 -5.17 -1.97
N LEU A 15 3.03 -4.83 -3.12
CA LEU A 15 2.10 -5.73 -3.82
C LEU A 15 2.76 -7.03 -4.29
N GLU A 16 3.95 -6.95 -4.86
CA GLU A 16 4.70 -8.14 -5.30
C GLU A 16 4.99 -9.08 -4.14
N TYR A 17 5.51 -8.54 -3.06
CA TYR A 17 5.79 -9.30 -1.85
C TYR A 17 4.54 -10.00 -1.31
N CYS A 18 3.41 -9.28 -1.23
CA CYS A 18 2.14 -9.86 -0.78
C CYS A 18 1.62 -10.98 -1.70
N ILE A 19 1.76 -10.83 -3.02
CA ILE A 19 1.38 -11.88 -3.98
C ILE A 19 2.26 -13.12 -3.78
N MET A 20 3.56 -12.97 -3.66
CA MET A 20 4.47 -14.08 -3.45
C MET A 20 4.22 -14.80 -2.12
N LEU A 21 3.91 -14.05 -1.04
CA LEU A 21 3.49 -14.61 0.25
C LEU A 21 2.22 -15.47 0.15
N LEU A 22 1.24 -15.04 -0.65
CA LEU A 22 0.02 -15.84 -0.89
C LEU A 22 0.35 -17.12 -1.64
N LEU A 23 1.18 -17.03 -2.69
CA LEU A 23 1.54 -18.17 -3.54
C LEU A 23 2.48 -19.15 -2.84
N ARG A 24 3.26 -18.73 -1.86
CA ARG A 24 4.04 -19.63 -0.99
C ARG A 24 3.14 -20.59 -0.20
N ARG A 25 1.96 -20.15 0.18
CA ARG A 25 1.02 -20.99 0.93
C ARG A 25 0.30 -22.00 0.05
N GLN A 26 -0.16 -21.57 -1.12
CA GLN A 26 -0.88 -22.40 -2.08
C GLN A 26 -0.92 -21.76 -3.47
N SER A 27 -0.94 -22.62 -4.50
CA SER A 27 -1.22 -22.17 -5.86
C SER A 27 -2.59 -21.51 -5.95
N SER A 28 -2.68 -20.40 -6.71
CA SER A 28 -3.91 -19.62 -6.82
C SER A 28 -4.04 -19.03 -8.23
N TYR A 29 -5.27 -18.91 -8.73
CA TYR A 29 -5.53 -18.20 -9.97
C TYR A 29 -5.81 -16.70 -9.71
N ALA A 30 -5.77 -15.88 -10.78
CA ALA A 30 -5.76 -14.42 -10.63
C ALA A 30 -6.94 -13.85 -9.81
N ALA A 31 -8.18 -14.32 -10.06
CA ALA A 31 -9.33 -13.82 -9.30
C ALA A 31 -9.28 -14.20 -7.81
N ASP A 32 -8.73 -15.38 -7.49
CA ASP A 32 -8.54 -15.83 -6.11
C ASP A 32 -7.47 -15.00 -5.40
N ILE A 33 -6.37 -14.64 -6.10
CA ILE A 33 -5.35 -13.71 -5.58
C ILE A 33 -5.98 -12.35 -5.26
N ILE A 34 -6.77 -11.77 -6.18
CA ILE A 34 -7.47 -10.49 -5.97
C ILE A 34 -8.37 -10.57 -4.72
N GLN A 35 -9.15 -11.65 -4.60
CA GLN A 35 -10.07 -11.83 -3.48
C GLN A 35 -9.31 -11.89 -2.14
N LYS A 36 -8.26 -12.69 -2.06
CA LYS A 36 -7.43 -12.82 -0.85
C LYS A 36 -6.72 -11.52 -0.47
N LEU A 37 -6.20 -10.79 -1.45
CA LEU A 37 -5.61 -9.46 -1.21
C LEU A 37 -6.66 -8.48 -0.68
N LYS A 38 -7.88 -8.50 -1.23
CA LYS A 38 -9.00 -7.68 -0.76
C LYS A 38 -9.39 -8.00 0.68
N GLU A 39 -9.45 -9.27 1.05
CA GLU A 39 -9.69 -9.74 2.42
C GLU A 39 -8.61 -9.23 3.38
N ALA A 40 -7.35 -9.20 2.93
CA ALA A 40 -6.24 -8.60 3.66
C ALA A 40 -6.21 -7.06 3.61
N LYS A 41 -7.27 -6.39 3.13
CA LYS A 41 -7.39 -4.92 2.99
C LYS A 41 -6.40 -4.30 1.98
N LEU A 42 -5.82 -5.10 1.11
CA LEU A 42 -5.00 -4.66 -0.01
C LEU A 42 -5.80 -4.75 -1.31
N ILE A 43 -6.49 -3.66 -1.68
CA ILE A 43 -7.36 -3.63 -2.85
C ILE A 43 -6.51 -3.50 -4.12
N VAL A 44 -6.68 -4.44 -5.04
CA VAL A 44 -5.99 -4.52 -6.32
C VAL A 44 -7.01 -4.79 -7.43
N VAL A 45 -6.82 -4.18 -8.57
CA VAL A 45 -7.62 -4.41 -9.78
C VAL A 45 -6.88 -5.32 -10.77
N GLU A 46 -7.62 -6.01 -11.63
CA GLU A 46 -7.07 -6.92 -12.63
C GLU A 46 -6.02 -6.25 -13.52
N GLY A 47 -6.27 -5.01 -13.96
CA GLY A 47 -5.34 -4.24 -14.80
C GLY A 47 -3.98 -3.97 -14.14
N THR A 48 -3.88 -4.08 -12.81
CA THR A 48 -2.61 -3.99 -12.06
C THR A 48 -2.02 -5.38 -11.82
N LEU A 49 -2.85 -6.37 -11.51
CA LEU A 49 -2.39 -7.71 -11.15
C LEU A 49 -1.77 -8.46 -12.33
N TYR A 50 -2.44 -8.51 -13.49
CA TYR A 50 -1.97 -9.31 -14.63
C TYR A 50 -0.59 -8.91 -15.16
N PRO A 51 -0.27 -7.60 -15.37
CA PRO A 51 1.09 -7.20 -15.74
C PRO A 51 2.15 -7.64 -14.73
N LEU A 52 1.80 -7.60 -13.45
CA LEU A 52 2.69 -7.97 -12.37
C LEU A 52 2.96 -9.49 -12.35
N LEU A 53 1.93 -10.31 -12.47
CA LEU A 53 2.07 -11.77 -12.61
C LEU A 53 2.89 -12.14 -13.83
N THR A 54 2.71 -11.42 -14.96
CA THR A 54 3.49 -11.62 -16.18
C THR A 54 4.96 -11.29 -15.95
N ARG A 55 5.27 -10.19 -15.27
CA ARG A 55 6.65 -9.81 -14.93
C ARG A 55 7.30 -10.85 -14.03
N LEU A 56 6.68 -11.22 -12.91
CA LEU A 56 7.20 -12.22 -11.98
C LEU A 56 7.44 -13.57 -12.67
N LYS A 57 6.57 -13.97 -13.61
CA LYS A 57 6.75 -15.17 -14.43
C LYS A 57 7.93 -15.03 -15.39
N ASN A 58 8.12 -13.88 -16.04
CA ASN A 58 9.26 -13.64 -16.95
C ASN A 58 10.58 -13.65 -16.18
N ASP A 59 10.59 -13.14 -14.95
CA ASP A 59 11.73 -13.17 -14.03
C ASP A 59 11.96 -14.57 -13.42
N LYS A 60 11.18 -15.57 -13.84
CA LYS A 60 11.24 -16.98 -13.37
C LYS A 60 10.94 -17.16 -11.88
N LEU A 61 10.37 -16.17 -11.23
CA LEU A 61 9.95 -16.25 -9.82
C LEU A 61 8.62 -16.99 -9.66
N LEU A 62 7.77 -16.97 -10.70
CA LEU A 62 6.54 -17.71 -10.79
C LEU A 62 6.53 -18.63 -12.03
N SER A 63 5.84 -19.75 -11.91
CA SER A 63 5.34 -20.56 -13.02
C SER A 63 3.82 -20.65 -12.96
N TYR A 64 3.20 -21.34 -13.90
CA TYR A 64 1.77 -21.60 -13.84
C TYR A 64 1.43 -22.98 -14.43
N GLU A 65 0.33 -23.52 -13.95
CA GLU A 65 -0.32 -24.72 -14.43
C GLU A 65 -1.72 -24.40 -14.91
N TRP A 66 -2.13 -25.05 -16.01
CA TRP A 66 -3.53 -25.04 -16.40
C TRP A 66 -4.28 -26.12 -15.62
N ARG A 67 -5.38 -25.73 -14.99
CA ARG A 67 -6.28 -26.67 -14.33
C ARG A 67 -7.69 -26.51 -14.87
N GLU A 68 -8.33 -27.65 -15.16
CA GLU A 68 -9.73 -27.67 -15.55
C GLU A 68 -10.62 -27.12 -14.43
N SER A 69 -11.68 -26.44 -14.83
CA SER A 69 -12.68 -25.91 -13.92
C SER A 69 -14.01 -26.60 -14.18
N THR A 70 -14.66 -27.06 -13.11
CA THR A 70 -16.00 -27.65 -13.18
C THR A 70 -17.09 -26.65 -13.57
N GLN A 71 -16.80 -25.36 -13.53
CA GLN A 71 -17.74 -24.26 -13.74
C GLN A 71 -17.30 -23.26 -14.83
N GLY A 72 -16.44 -23.66 -15.76
CA GLY A 72 -15.99 -22.75 -16.82
C GLY A 72 -14.71 -23.21 -17.51
N PRO A 73 -14.10 -22.34 -18.32
CA PRO A 73 -12.87 -22.68 -19.04
C PRO A 73 -11.71 -22.96 -18.08
N PRO A 74 -10.67 -23.68 -18.54
CA PRO A 74 -9.47 -23.94 -17.76
C PRO A 74 -8.85 -22.64 -17.22
N ARG A 75 -8.30 -22.68 -16.02
CA ARG A 75 -7.71 -21.54 -15.33
C ARG A 75 -6.22 -21.71 -15.12
N LYS A 76 -5.47 -20.61 -15.24
CA LYS A 76 -4.06 -20.56 -14.86
C LYS A 76 -3.90 -20.46 -13.36
N TYR A 77 -3.31 -21.47 -12.74
CA TYR A 77 -2.91 -21.44 -11.34
C TYR A 77 -1.43 -21.09 -11.25
N TYR A 78 -1.12 -19.97 -10.64
CA TYR A 78 0.23 -19.52 -10.41
C TYR A 78 0.85 -20.23 -9.22
N VAL A 79 2.13 -20.55 -9.35
CA VAL A 79 2.92 -21.30 -8.38
C VAL A 79 4.25 -20.58 -8.19
N LEU A 80 4.72 -20.51 -6.97
CA LEU A 80 6.06 -20.01 -6.68
C LEU A 80 7.10 -21.04 -7.15
N THR A 81 8.16 -20.59 -7.80
CA THR A 81 9.28 -21.46 -8.20
C THR A 81 10.31 -21.56 -7.08
N GLU A 82 11.27 -22.45 -7.20
CA GLU A 82 12.41 -22.52 -6.27
C GLU A 82 13.19 -21.19 -6.24
N THR A 83 13.44 -20.59 -7.40
CA THR A 83 14.04 -19.25 -7.50
C THR A 83 13.18 -18.19 -6.83
N GLY A 84 11.85 -18.31 -6.97
CA GLY A 84 10.87 -17.44 -6.30
C GLY A 84 10.91 -17.59 -4.78
N GLU A 85 11.07 -18.80 -4.24
CA GLU A 85 11.22 -19.03 -2.80
C GLU A 85 12.50 -18.37 -2.24
N LEU A 86 13.62 -18.51 -2.95
CA LEU A 86 14.88 -17.85 -2.56
C LEU A 86 14.76 -16.32 -2.59
N PHE A 87 14.14 -15.78 -3.64
CA PHE A 87 13.88 -14.35 -3.75
C PHE A 87 12.94 -13.84 -2.64
N LEU A 88 11.89 -14.60 -2.33
CA LEU A 88 10.96 -14.27 -1.27
C LEU A 88 11.62 -14.26 0.11
N ALA A 89 12.57 -15.19 0.36
CA ALA A 89 13.34 -15.20 1.61
C ALA A 89 14.19 -13.93 1.80
N GLU A 90 14.74 -13.37 0.72
CA GLU A 90 15.44 -12.08 0.79
C GLU A 90 14.48 -10.90 1.01
N LEU A 91 13.27 -10.95 0.42
CA LEU A 91 12.22 -9.95 0.70
C LEU A 91 11.73 -10.02 2.15
N ASP A 92 11.65 -11.22 2.74
CA ASP A 92 11.29 -11.39 4.16
C ASP A 92 12.30 -10.67 5.08
N LYS A 93 13.60 -10.77 4.77
CA LYS A 93 14.66 -10.04 5.49
C LYS A 93 14.52 -8.53 5.31
N ALA A 94 14.40 -8.07 4.08
CA ALA A 94 14.23 -6.64 3.76
C ALA A 94 12.99 -6.05 4.45
N TRP A 95 11.90 -6.79 4.51
CA TRP A 95 10.69 -6.38 5.24
C TRP A 95 10.92 -6.27 6.74
N SER A 96 11.62 -7.23 7.32
CA SER A 96 11.97 -7.21 8.75
C SER A 96 12.83 -6.00 9.10
N GLU A 97 13.85 -5.69 8.30
CA GLU A 97 14.71 -4.53 8.46
C GLU A 97 13.93 -3.21 8.34
N LEU A 98 13.07 -3.09 7.31
CA LEU A 98 12.24 -1.90 7.12
C LEU A 98 11.27 -1.69 8.30
N THR A 99 10.64 -2.76 8.75
CA THR A 99 9.72 -2.72 9.90
C THR A 99 10.44 -2.29 11.18
N HIS A 100 11.64 -2.83 11.40
CA HIS A 100 12.48 -2.42 12.53
C HIS A 100 12.84 -0.93 12.47
N THR A 101 13.29 -0.46 11.31
CA THR A 101 13.64 0.95 11.08
C THR A 101 12.46 1.88 11.35
N VAL A 102 11.28 1.57 10.81
CA VAL A 102 10.06 2.37 11.02
C VAL A 102 9.70 2.39 12.52
N ASN A 103 9.78 1.26 13.20
CA ASN A 103 9.49 1.17 14.62
C ASN A 103 10.45 2.02 15.46
N VAL A 104 11.76 1.97 15.17
CA VAL A 104 12.77 2.79 15.88
C VAL A 104 12.45 4.28 15.70
N LEU A 105 12.21 4.73 14.47
CA LEU A 105 11.90 6.14 14.18
C LEU A 105 10.59 6.59 14.84
N THR A 106 9.58 5.72 14.88
CA THR A 106 8.30 6.02 15.54
C THR A 106 8.42 6.08 17.05
N GLN A 107 9.27 5.25 17.66
CA GLN A 107 9.51 5.27 19.11
C GLN A 107 10.31 6.49 19.55
N GLN A 108 11.31 6.91 18.76
CA GLN A 108 12.07 8.14 19.03
C GLN A 108 11.15 9.36 19.09
N GLN A 109 10.20 9.50 18.17
CA GLN A 109 9.22 10.59 18.22
C GLN A 109 8.37 10.60 19.50
N LYS A 110 8.03 9.44 20.06
CA LYS A 110 7.28 9.37 21.32
C LYS A 110 8.11 9.83 22.51
N SER A 111 9.40 9.53 22.56
CA SER A 111 10.30 9.98 23.61
C SER A 111 10.51 11.51 23.55
N ASP A 112 10.66 12.08 22.38
CA ASP A 112 10.85 13.52 22.19
C ASP A 112 9.60 14.32 22.58
N ILE A 113 8.39 13.79 22.32
CA ILE A 113 7.11 14.39 22.73
C ILE A 113 6.97 14.42 24.27
N ILE A 114 7.52 13.44 24.97
CA ILE A 114 7.48 13.41 26.45
C ILE A 114 8.48 14.41 27.07
N THR A 115 9.54 14.76 26.35
CA THR A 115 10.62 15.65 26.81
C THR A 115 10.32 17.13 26.53
N ILE A 116 9.35 17.47 25.66
CA ILE A 116 8.93 18.85 25.44
C ILE A 116 7.95 19.24 26.57
N PRO A 117 8.33 20.15 27.48
CA PRO A 117 7.38 20.66 28.46
C PRO A 117 6.25 21.36 27.70
N PRO A 118 4.99 21.13 28.04
CA PRO A 118 3.86 21.48 27.19
C PRO A 118 3.56 23.00 27.21
N PRO A 119 4.01 23.81 26.23
CA PRO A 119 3.52 25.19 26.11
C PRO A 119 2.08 25.25 25.57
N TYR A 120 1.58 24.15 24.98
CA TYR A 120 0.24 24.13 24.38
C TYR A 120 -0.89 23.66 25.33
N LYS A 121 -0.57 23.26 26.58
CA LYS A 121 -1.61 22.99 27.59
C LYS A 121 -2.35 24.24 28.07
N GLN A 122 -1.89 25.45 27.69
CA GLN A 122 -2.55 26.70 28.02
C GLN A 122 -3.36 27.32 26.89
N LEU A 123 -3.32 26.75 25.68
CA LEU A 123 -4.25 27.10 24.65
C LEU A 123 -5.60 26.43 24.97
N LYS A 124 -6.44 27.09 25.76
CA LYS A 124 -7.87 26.79 25.78
C LYS A 124 -8.35 26.90 24.35
N LEU A 125 -8.74 25.77 23.76
CA LEU A 125 -9.54 25.80 22.55
C LEU A 125 -10.75 26.66 22.86
N PRO A 126 -11.10 27.66 22.04
CA PRO A 126 -12.34 28.38 22.23
C PRO A 126 -13.46 27.35 22.22
N GLU A 127 -14.32 27.35 23.26
CA GLU A 127 -15.55 26.60 23.29
C GLU A 127 -16.28 26.89 21.98
N GLN A 128 -16.54 25.86 21.20
CA GLN A 128 -17.36 25.99 20.01
C GLN A 128 -18.77 26.27 20.47
N ASP A 129 -19.15 27.55 20.51
CA ASP A 129 -20.54 27.95 20.53
C ASP A 129 -21.19 27.39 19.26
N GLU A 130 -21.99 26.35 19.44
CA GLU A 130 -22.93 25.88 18.42
C GLU A 130 -23.97 26.94 18.16
N LYS A 131 -23.66 27.93 17.36
CA LYS A 131 -24.63 28.76 16.61
C LYS A 131 -23.85 29.73 15.73
N GLU A 132 -23.83 29.44 14.48
CA GLU A 132 -24.03 30.30 13.32
C GLU A 132 -23.27 29.79 12.11
N HIS A 133 -24.04 29.24 11.20
CA HIS A 133 -23.69 29.12 9.79
C HIS A 133 -23.29 30.52 9.25
N HIS A 134 -22.00 30.74 8.96
CA HIS A 134 -21.62 31.58 7.83
C HIS A 134 -20.19 31.23 7.37
N ASN A 135 -20.18 30.65 6.21
CA ASN A 135 -19.00 30.35 5.39
C ASN A 135 -18.17 31.64 5.16
N LYS A 136 -17.03 31.77 5.85
CA LYS A 136 -16.07 32.89 5.63
C LYS A 136 -14.63 32.40 5.55
N TYR A 137 -14.38 31.38 4.75
CA TYR A 137 -13.01 31.11 4.29
C TYR A 137 -12.98 31.09 2.76
N VAL A 138 -13.02 32.29 2.19
CA VAL A 138 -12.63 32.51 0.79
C VAL A 138 -11.10 32.60 0.77
N TRP A 139 -10.46 31.60 0.23
CA TRP A 139 -9.03 31.66 -0.06
C TRP A 139 -8.81 32.65 -1.19
N PRO A 140 -7.83 33.58 -1.10
CA PRO A 140 -7.55 34.47 -2.20
C PRO A 140 -6.99 33.68 -3.38
N THR A 141 -7.73 33.69 -4.48
CA THR A 141 -7.28 33.20 -5.77
C THR A 141 -6.04 33.96 -6.21
N LEU A 142 -4.93 33.24 -6.34
CA LEU A 142 -3.71 33.74 -6.99
C LEU A 142 -4.03 34.14 -8.42
N ARG A 143 -4.13 35.46 -8.66
CA ARG A 143 -4.21 36.03 -9.99
C ARG A 143 -2.97 35.64 -10.79
N HIS A 144 -3.17 34.94 -11.87
CA HIS A 144 -2.21 34.87 -12.95
C HIS A 144 -1.87 36.26 -13.46
N ARG A 145 -0.66 36.73 -13.21
CA ARG A 145 -0.10 37.83 -13.99
C ARG A 145 0.34 37.29 -15.36
N ARG A 146 -0.50 37.55 -16.37
CA ARG A 146 -0.02 37.64 -17.74
C ARG A 146 0.59 39.06 -17.88
N GLY A 147 1.71 39.16 -18.48
CA GLY A 147 2.35 40.37 -18.94
C GLY A 147 3.61 39.96 -19.69
N CYS A 148 3.55 39.86 -20.92
CA CYS A 148 3.86 40.77 -22.03
C CYS A 148 5.32 41.22 -22.04
N VAL A 149 5.86 40.94 -23.17
CA VAL A 149 6.96 41.37 -24.00
C VAL A 149 8.15 40.48 -23.95
#